data_f9b1d149ae2a7c9ac412829af10d6635
#
_entry.id   f9b1d149ae2a7c9ac412829af10d6635
#
_cell.length_a   1.000
_cell.length_b   1.000
_cell.length_c   1.000
_cell.angle_alpha   90.00
_cell.angle_beta   90.00
_cell.angle_gamma   90.00
#
_symmetry.space_group_name_H-M   'P 1'
#
loop_
_entity.id
_entity.type
_entity.pdbx_description
1 polymer ?
#
loop_
_entity_poly.entity_id
_entity_poly.type
_entity_poly.pdbx_seq_one_letter_code
_entity_poly.pdbx_strand_id
1 'polypeptide(L)'
;MPTVQSTYADNIDSGYVGAIVNEEPRVLISRTVEDSGGIDFGLAVMQGSDDKGCVVCDARDDFLGVTVRDQSVDPASPDTFEYMSNARIMTKGVIWVENSGGVAAGDPVVYLADGALGTGSSPLVVGARWDTTATTGNLAQLRLG
;
A
#
# COMPACT_ATOMS: atom_id res chain seq x y z
N MET A 1 35.43 -2.20 21.36
CA MET A 1 35.54 -2.33 19.90
C MET A 1 34.16 -2.20 19.25
N PRO A 2 34.04 -1.37 18.23
CA PRO A 2 32.76 -1.33 17.50
C PRO A 2 32.49 -2.67 16.82
N THR A 3 31.22 -3.05 16.77
CA THR A 3 30.78 -4.24 16.07
C THR A 3 30.80 -3.98 14.56
N VAL A 4 31.44 -4.87 13.82
CA VAL A 4 31.50 -4.78 12.35
C VAL A 4 30.53 -5.80 11.77
N GLN A 5 29.76 -5.41 10.77
CA GLN A 5 28.89 -6.32 10.05
C GLN A 5 29.76 -7.34 9.29
N SER A 6 29.60 -8.59 9.61
CA SER A 6 30.36 -9.69 9.00
C SER A 6 29.51 -10.59 8.11
N THR A 7 28.20 -10.41 8.14
CA THR A 7 27.24 -11.18 7.34
C THR A 7 26.31 -10.23 6.61
N TYR A 8 26.09 -10.49 5.33
CA TYR A 8 25.22 -9.68 4.47
C TYR A 8 24.09 -10.55 3.93
N ALA A 9 22.87 -10.02 3.96
CA ALA A 9 21.72 -10.73 3.41
C ALA A 9 21.73 -10.69 1.88
N ASP A 10 21.23 -11.74 1.27
CA ASP A 10 21.08 -11.81 -0.19
C ASP A 10 20.00 -10.86 -0.73
N ASN A 11 19.06 -10.51 0.12
CA ASN A 11 17.94 -9.63 -0.21
C ASN A 11 17.93 -8.41 0.69
N ILE A 12 17.38 -7.33 0.18
CA ILE A 12 17.16 -6.10 0.97
C ILE A 12 16.10 -6.38 2.03
N ASP A 13 16.34 -5.96 3.26
CA ASP A 13 15.36 -6.06 4.33
C ASP A 13 14.09 -5.29 4.00
N SER A 14 12.96 -5.77 4.54
CA SER A 14 11.67 -5.13 4.37
C SER A 14 11.69 -3.71 4.94
N GLY A 15 11.02 -2.80 4.24
CA GLY A 15 10.81 -1.43 4.71
C GLY A 15 9.64 -1.32 5.69
N TYR A 16 8.94 -0.22 5.64
CA TYR A 16 7.75 0.05 6.46
C TYR A 16 6.50 0.02 5.59
N VAL A 17 5.37 -0.31 6.19
CA VAL A 17 4.07 -0.28 5.50
C VAL A 17 3.86 1.08 4.84
N GLY A 18 3.54 1.07 3.55
CA GLY A 18 3.31 2.28 2.77
C GLY A 18 4.58 2.99 2.29
N ALA A 19 5.77 2.48 2.58
CA ALA A 19 7.02 3.08 2.10
C ALA A 19 7.25 2.76 0.63
N ILE A 20 7.73 3.76 -0.13
CA ILE A 20 8.13 3.57 -1.53
C ILE A 20 9.40 2.75 -1.57
N VAL A 21 9.44 1.70 -2.41
CA VAL A 21 10.54 0.75 -2.45
C VAL A 21 11.79 1.33 -3.11
N ASN A 22 11.63 2.03 -4.23
CA ASN A 22 12.76 2.45 -5.07
C ASN A 22 12.42 3.68 -5.91
N GLU A 23 13.36 4.07 -6.77
CA GLU A 23 13.25 5.24 -7.64
C GLU A 23 12.59 4.95 -8.99
N GLU A 24 11.99 3.78 -9.17
CA GLU A 24 11.26 3.49 -10.42
C GLU A 24 10.18 4.55 -10.68
N PRO A 25 9.85 4.81 -11.96
CA PRO A 25 8.81 5.78 -12.29
C PRO A 25 7.52 5.50 -11.51
N ARG A 26 7.00 6.54 -10.86
CA ARG A 26 5.81 6.43 -10.02
C ARG A 26 4.90 7.62 -10.22
N VAL A 27 3.62 7.41 -9.98
CA VAL A 27 2.61 8.47 -10.00
C VAL A 27 1.95 8.51 -8.63
N LEU A 28 2.04 9.67 -8.00
CA LEU A 28 1.39 9.94 -6.73
C LEU A 28 0.34 11.02 -6.92
N ILE A 29 -0.84 10.79 -6.34
CA ILE A 29 -1.93 11.76 -6.36
C ILE A 29 -2.37 12.06 -4.93
N SER A 30 -3.08 13.16 -4.74
CA SER A 30 -3.62 13.55 -3.45
C SER A 30 -5.15 13.51 -3.51
N ARG A 31 -5.76 12.95 -2.47
CA ARG A 31 -7.21 12.86 -2.33
C ARG A 31 -7.61 13.15 -0.88
N THR A 32 -8.81 13.67 -0.71
CA THR A 32 -9.37 13.94 0.63
C THR A 32 -9.97 12.64 1.20
N VAL A 33 -9.62 12.33 2.44
CA VAL A 33 -10.13 11.15 3.15
C VAL A 33 -11.60 11.36 3.53
N GLU A 34 -12.48 10.49 3.06
CA GLU A 34 -13.92 10.52 3.35
C GLU A 34 -14.34 9.50 4.43
N ASP A 35 -13.45 8.60 4.83
CA ASP A 35 -13.72 7.65 5.92
C ASP A 35 -13.61 8.33 7.28
N SER A 36 -14.65 8.22 8.11
CA SER A 36 -14.70 8.86 9.42
C SER A 36 -13.61 8.36 10.39
N GLY A 37 -13.15 7.13 10.22
CA GLY A 37 -12.06 6.54 11.01
C GLY A 37 -10.67 6.78 10.44
N GLY A 38 -10.55 7.48 9.32
CA GLY A 38 -9.28 7.68 8.63
C GLY A 38 -8.87 6.47 7.79
N ILE A 39 -7.71 6.58 7.14
CA ILE A 39 -7.15 5.52 6.29
C ILE A 39 -5.70 5.31 6.69
N ASP A 40 -5.33 4.09 7.05
CA ASP A 40 -3.95 3.74 7.36
C ASP A 40 -3.08 3.68 6.10
N PHE A 41 -1.78 3.74 6.28
CA PHE A 41 -0.82 3.61 5.18
C PHE A 41 -0.84 2.19 4.59
N GLY A 42 -0.57 2.09 3.29
CA GLY A 42 -0.45 0.79 2.63
C GLY A 42 -1.75 0.06 2.40
N LEU A 43 -2.88 0.75 2.41
CA LEU A 43 -4.19 0.18 2.13
C LEU A 43 -4.67 0.54 0.73
N ALA A 44 -5.43 -0.36 0.12
CA ALA A 44 -6.10 -0.10 -1.14
C ALA A 44 -7.25 0.87 -0.92
N VAL A 45 -7.33 1.89 -1.77
CA VAL A 45 -8.39 2.90 -1.73
C VAL A 45 -9.10 2.99 -3.07
N MET A 46 -10.33 3.48 -3.03
CA MET A 46 -11.15 3.67 -4.21
C MET A 46 -11.71 5.10 -4.25
N GLN A 47 -12.31 5.46 -5.36
CA GLN A 47 -12.96 6.74 -5.52
C GLN A 47 -14.05 6.92 -4.47
N GLY A 48 -14.05 8.08 -3.80
CA GLY A 48 -15.08 8.45 -2.86
C GLY A 48 -16.32 9.05 -3.52
N SER A 49 -17.21 9.63 -2.72
CA SER A 49 -18.43 10.26 -3.23
C SER A 49 -18.16 11.60 -3.92
N ASP A 50 -17.13 12.33 -3.47
CA ASP A 50 -16.70 13.58 -4.12
C ASP A 50 -15.63 13.30 -5.16
N ASP A 51 -15.49 14.19 -6.15
CA ASP A 51 -14.53 14.04 -7.25
C ASP A 51 -13.10 13.83 -6.78
N LYS A 52 -12.70 14.48 -5.70
CA LYS A 52 -11.37 14.40 -5.14
C LYS A 52 -11.33 13.66 -3.80
N GLY A 53 -12.36 12.88 -3.51
CA GLY A 53 -12.44 12.08 -2.30
C GLY A 53 -11.92 10.66 -2.49
N CYS A 54 -11.57 10.00 -1.40
CA CYS A 54 -11.21 8.59 -1.40
C CYS A 54 -11.74 7.90 -0.14
N VAL A 55 -12.00 6.62 -0.27
CA VAL A 55 -12.40 5.73 0.83
C VAL A 55 -11.62 4.42 0.71
N VAL A 56 -11.54 3.67 1.81
CA VAL A 56 -10.93 2.33 1.80
C VAL A 56 -11.73 1.42 0.87
N CYS A 57 -11.04 0.57 0.10
CA CYS A 57 -11.68 -0.35 -0.83
C CYS A 57 -12.67 -1.29 -0.13
N ASP A 58 -13.77 -1.53 -0.83
CA ASP A 58 -14.72 -2.58 -0.51
C ASP A 58 -14.87 -3.51 -1.75
N ALA A 59 -16.04 -4.08 -1.97
CA ALA A 59 -16.27 -5.01 -3.09
C ALA A 59 -16.57 -4.33 -4.44
N ARG A 60 -16.47 -3.00 -4.53
CA ARG A 60 -16.72 -2.25 -5.79
C ARG A 60 -15.47 -2.29 -6.69
N ASP A 61 -15.67 -1.96 -7.98
CA ASP A 61 -14.63 -2.07 -9.00
C ASP A 61 -13.89 -0.76 -9.31
N ASP A 62 -13.97 0.23 -8.45
CA ASP A 62 -13.39 1.56 -8.67
C ASP A 62 -12.08 1.80 -7.91
N PHE A 63 -11.22 0.78 -7.88
CA PHE A 63 -9.89 0.87 -7.27
C PHE A 63 -9.11 2.07 -7.83
N LEU A 64 -8.55 2.86 -6.92
CA LEU A 64 -7.79 4.07 -7.27
C LEU A 64 -6.30 3.87 -7.11
N GLY A 65 -5.86 3.35 -5.98
CA GLY A 65 -4.44 3.15 -5.69
C GLY A 65 -4.23 2.68 -4.25
N VAL A 66 -3.00 2.85 -3.78
CA VAL A 66 -2.57 2.43 -2.44
C VAL A 66 -2.02 3.63 -1.68
N THR A 67 -2.40 3.80 -0.43
CA THR A 67 -1.92 4.92 0.40
C THR A 67 -0.43 4.80 0.69
N VAL A 68 0.28 5.90 0.55
CA VAL A 68 1.74 6.00 0.74
C VAL A 68 2.03 6.62 2.09
N ARG A 69 3.01 6.08 2.82
CA ARG A 69 3.47 6.63 4.09
C ARG A 69 3.86 8.10 3.95
N ASP A 70 3.37 8.93 4.85
CA ASP A 70 3.63 10.36 4.87
C ASP A 70 3.92 10.80 6.31
N GLN A 71 5.04 11.47 6.50
CA GLN A 71 5.46 11.93 7.83
C GLN A 71 4.78 13.24 8.25
N SER A 72 4.00 13.86 7.37
CA SER A 72 3.29 15.10 7.68
C SER A 72 1.97 14.88 8.42
N VAL A 73 1.61 13.63 8.71
CA VAL A 73 0.41 13.31 9.49
C VAL A 73 0.57 13.70 10.96
N ASP A 74 -0.56 13.80 11.67
CA ASP A 74 -0.58 14.14 13.09
C ASP A 74 0.24 13.13 13.90
N PRO A 75 1.19 13.58 14.74
CA PRO A 75 1.96 12.68 15.61
C PRO A 75 1.11 11.81 16.55
N ALA A 76 -0.12 12.23 16.86
CA ALA A 76 -1.06 11.41 17.64
C ALA A 76 -1.60 10.21 16.86
N SER A 77 -1.54 10.24 15.53
CA SER A 77 -1.96 9.16 14.63
C SER A 77 -0.89 8.95 13.56
N PRO A 78 0.29 8.40 13.91
CA PRO A 78 1.48 8.46 13.06
C PRO A 78 1.40 7.58 11.80
N ASP A 79 0.47 6.63 11.73
CA ASP A 79 0.35 5.70 10.61
C ASP A 79 -0.98 5.86 9.85
N THR A 80 -1.69 6.96 10.07
CA THR A 80 -3.06 7.14 9.57
C THR A 80 -3.27 8.52 8.96
N PHE A 81 -3.91 8.57 7.80
CA PHE A 81 -4.49 9.80 7.26
C PHE A 81 -5.84 10.02 7.89
N GLU A 82 -6.01 11.10 8.64
CA GLU A 82 -7.25 11.39 9.34
C GLU A 82 -8.38 11.79 8.39
N TYR A 83 -9.62 11.68 8.89
CA TYR A 83 -10.81 12.15 8.19
C TYR A 83 -10.66 13.63 7.78
N MET A 84 -11.02 13.92 6.54
CA MET A 84 -10.91 15.26 5.91
C MET A 84 -9.47 15.75 5.68
N SER A 85 -8.46 14.94 5.96
CA SER A 85 -7.08 15.27 5.57
C SER A 85 -6.79 14.80 4.14
N ASN A 86 -5.62 15.17 3.61
CA ASN A 86 -5.17 14.74 2.29
C ASN A 86 -4.33 13.47 2.40
N ALA A 87 -4.75 12.41 1.70
CA ALA A 87 -3.98 11.18 1.60
C ALA A 87 -3.11 11.21 0.34
N ARG A 88 -1.86 10.75 0.47
CA ARG A 88 -1.00 10.46 -0.69
C ARG A 88 -1.33 9.05 -1.18
N ILE A 89 -1.58 8.94 -2.48
CA ILE A 89 -2.00 7.67 -3.09
C ILE A 89 -1.11 7.38 -4.28
N MET A 90 -0.53 6.18 -4.31
CA MET A 90 0.25 5.70 -5.45
C MET A 90 -0.67 4.99 -6.43
N THR A 91 -0.69 5.47 -7.66
CA THR A 91 -1.42 4.83 -8.76
C THR A 91 -0.50 4.02 -9.66
N LYS A 92 0.80 4.26 -9.61
CA LYS A 92 1.84 3.54 -10.35
C LYS A 92 3.14 3.56 -9.55
N GLY A 93 3.87 2.48 -9.55
CA GLY A 93 5.14 2.36 -8.84
C GLY A 93 5.22 1.11 -7.98
N VAL A 94 6.23 1.04 -7.12
CA VAL A 94 6.46 -0.11 -6.23
C VAL A 94 6.42 0.37 -4.78
N ILE A 95 5.66 -0.32 -3.94
CA ILE A 95 5.39 0.08 -2.56
C ILE A 95 5.40 -1.14 -1.64
N TRP A 96 5.86 -0.96 -0.39
CA TRP A 96 5.77 -1.98 0.64
C TRP A 96 4.38 -2.03 1.23
N VAL A 97 3.74 -3.19 1.19
CA VAL A 97 2.42 -3.39 1.82
C VAL A 97 2.39 -4.72 2.56
N GLU A 98 1.53 -4.80 3.57
CA GLU A 98 1.27 -6.04 4.29
C GLU A 98 0.32 -6.90 3.47
N ASN A 99 0.67 -8.18 3.25
CA ASN A 99 -0.21 -9.10 2.54
C ASN A 99 -1.16 -9.81 3.50
N SER A 100 -2.35 -10.17 3.01
CA SER A 100 -3.42 -10.73 3.84
C SER A 100 -3.57 -12.24 3.77
N GLY A 101 -2.77 -12.95 2.98
CA GLY A 101 -2.98 -14.39 2.83
C GLY A 101 -1.79 -15.18 2.32
N GLY A 102 -0.60 -14.56 2.33
CA GLY A 102 0.59 -15.15 1.71
C GLY A 102 0.60 -14.90 0.20
N VAL A 103 1.72 -14.45 -0.31
CA VAL A 103 1.89 -14.11 -1.72
C VAL A 103 3.23 -14.62 -2.23
N ALA A 104 3.33 -14.88 -3.53
CA ALA A 104 4.58 -15.22 -4.21
C ALA A 104 4.86 -14.18 -5.28
N ALA A 105 6.14 -13.96 -5.57
CA ALA A 105 6.55 -13.05 -6.64
C ALA A 105 5.88 -13.44 -7.96
N GLY A 106 5.26 -12.48 -8.62
CA GLY A 106 4.54 -12.69 -9.87
C GLY A 106 3.04 -12.97 -9.72
N ASP A 107 2.55 -13.18 -8.49
CA ASP A 107 1.13 -13.42 -8.25
C ASP A 107 0.29 -12.18 -8.60
N PRO A 108 -0.95 -12.38 -9.07
CA PRO A 108 -1.89 -11.27 -9.28
C PRO A 108 -2.28 -10.63 -7.94
N VAL A 109 -2.66 -9.37 -7.99
CA VAL A 109 -3.07 -8.60 -6.82
C VAL A 109 -4.58 -8.48 -6.79
N VAL A 110 -5.17 -8.77 -5.63
CA VAL A 110 -6.59 -8.50 -5.36
C VAL A 110 -6.71 -7.57 -4.16
N TYR A 111 -7.74 -6.76 -4.14
CA TYR A 111 -8.09 -5.98 -2.96
C TYR A 111 -9.28 -6.62 -2.26
N LEU A 112 -9.25 -6.56 -0.94
CA LEU A 112 -10.27 -7.15 -0.08
C LEU A 112 -11.00 -6.04 0.68
N ALA A 113 -12.05 -6.41 1.40
CA ALA A 113 -12.72 -5.49 2.30
C ALA A 113 -11.69 -4.85 3.26
N ASP A 114 -11.95 -3.63 3.68
CA ASP A 114 -11.06 -2.84 4.57
C ASP A 114 -9.71 -2.48 3.94
N GLY A 115 -9.59 -2.55 2.62
CA GLY A 115 -8.39 -2.14 1.90
C GLY A 115 -7.21 -3.11 1.97
N ALA A 116 -7.40 -4.30 2.53
CA ALA A 116 -6.36 -5.32 2.56
C ALA A 116 -6.00 -5.78 1.14
N LEU A 117 -4.74 -6.17 0.94
CA LEU A 117 -4.22 -6.61 -0.34
C LEU A 117 -3.72 -8.05 -0.23
N GLY A 118 -3.99 -8.84 -1.25
CA GLY A 118 -3.61 -10.25 -1.27
C GLY A 118 -3.53 -10.78 -2.69
N THR A 119 -3.66 -12.09 -2.85
CA THR A 119 -3.69 -12.74 -4.16
C THR A 119 -4.96 -13.59 -4.29
N GLY A 120 -5.42 -13.75 -5.53
CA GLY A 120 -6.65 -14.49 -5.82
C GLY A 120 -7.13 -14.20 -7.23
N SER A 121 -8.41 -14.47 -7.47
CA SER A 121 -9.01 -14.32 -8.78
C SER A 121 -9.89 -13.08 -8.94
N SER A 122 -10.40 -12.50 -7.86
CA SER A 122 -11.30 -11.34 -7.93
C SER A 122 -11.48 -10.70 -6.54
N PRO A 123 -11.65 -9.37 -6.47
CA PRO A 123 -11.47 -8.40 -7.56
C PRO A 123 -10.00 -8.12 -7.84
N LEU A 124 -9.62 -8.16 -9.10
CA LEU A 124 -8.23 -7.95 -9.51
C LEU A 124 -7.89 -6.46 -9.66
N VAL A 125 -6.65 -6.12 -9.28
CA VAL A 125 -6.06 -4.84 -9.64
C VAL A 125 -5.35 -5.04 -10.98
N VAL A 126 -5.91 -4.46 -12.03
CA VAL A 126 -5.40 -4.66 -13.40
C VAL A 126 -3.99 -4.09 -13.52
N GLY A 127 -3.07 -4.88 -14.06
CA GLY A 127 -1.69 -4.46 -14.29
C GLY A 127 -0.79 -4.52 -13.05
N ALA A 128 -1.32 -4.88 -11.90
CA ALA A 128 -0.54 -5.01 -10.67
C ALA A 128 -0.11 -6.45 -10.44
N ARG A 129 1.02 -6.61 -9.74
CA ARG A 129 1.52 -7.92 -9.32
C ARG A 129 2.39 -7.79 -8.08
N TRP A 130 2.57 -8.89 -7.37
CA TRP A 130 3.51 -8.96 -6.27
C TRP A 130 4.93 -9.17 -6.80
N ASP A 131 5.88 -8.41 -6.31
CA ASP A 131 7.28 -8.50 -6.74
C ASP A 131 8.13 -9.35 -5.80
N THR A 132 7.67 -9.64 -4.59
CA THR A 132 8.39 -10.49 -3.63
C THR A 132 7.45 -11.50 -2.99
N THR A 133 8.03 -12.59 -2.49
CA THR A 133 7.31 -13.63 -1.76
C THR A 133 7.29 -13.28 -0.27
N ALA A 134 6.13 -13.40 0.37
CA ALA A 134 6.00 -13.19 1.81
C ALA A 134 4.87 -14.04 2.38
N THR A 135 5.04 -14.46 3.64
CA THR A 135 3.98 -15.15 4.38
C THR A 135 2.93 -14.16 4.87
N THR A 136 1.76 -14.67 5.26
CA THR A 136 0.64 -13.87 5.74
C THR A 136 1.07 -12.89 6.83
N GLY A 137 0.65 -11.64 6.71
CA GLY A 137 0.92 -10.58 7.68
C GLY A 137 2.28 -9.91 7.55
N ASN A 138 3.14 -10.38 6.66
CA ASN A 138 4.45 -9.78 6.43
C ASN A 138 4.42 -8.82 5.24
N LEU A 139 5.44 -7.95 5.17
CA LEU A 139 5.55 -6.97 4.10
C LEU A 139 6.03 -7.63 2.82
N ALA A 140 5.44 -7.23 1.71
CA ALA A 140 5.84 -7.62 0.37
C ALA A 140 5.85 -6.40 -0.54
N GLN A 141 6.64 -6.45 -1.61
CA GLN A 141 6.65 -5.39 -2.60
C GLN A 141 5.48 -5.57 -3.55
N LEU A 142 4.66 -4.53 -3.67
CA LEU A 142 3.53 -4.48 -4.60
C LEU A 142 3.88 -3.57 -5.76
N ARG A 143 3.81 -4.08 -6.97
CA ARG A 143 4.01 -3.31 -8.19
C ARG A 143 2.67 -2.92 -8.80
N LEU A 144 2.44 -1.63 -8.93
CA LEU A 144 1.25 -1.05 -9.56
C LEU A 144 1.57 -0.60 -10.98
N GLY A 145 0.66 -0.85 -11.88
CA GLY A 145 0.72 -0.38 -13.25
C GLY A 145 1.74 -1.04 -14.11
#